data_eef0ad4e7c9332580e73970fd5408e12
#
_entry.id   eef0ad4e7c9332580e73970fd5408e12
#
_cell.length_a   1.000
_cell.length_b   1.000
_cell.length_c   1.000
_cell.angle_alpha   90.00
_cell.angle_beta   90.00
_cell.angle_gamma   90.00
#
_symmetry.space_group_name_H-M   'P 1'
#
loop_
_entity.id
_entity.type
_entity.pdbx_description
1 polymer ?
#
loop_
_entity_poly.entity_id
_entity_poly.type
_entity_poly.pdbx_seq_one_letter_code
_entity_poly.pdbx_strand_id
1 'polypeptide(L)'
;MDNSFLTWLKSAVIFSVVFGLSGCDKLNSSKSTNTATEEPPKQSQSIEQENTSKPSRTLLTRAFTHPPSFEPWFVRYPEQEGLLRDLYEGLTAYDPEGKIVPGIAESWQTKDNKTWIFTLREGLRWSNGAPLVAQDVMLSWQALSQSNSPLRSYLAYLNLKNAKGVLEKNKPFKSLGIYSENDHTLRIELDKATPYLPEMLAHISLVPQYSDPDYPVTNGAYMIESENVKSIHLVKNPYYWQKNNVAFERVEYLPFIATKLSDFDVVVDVPEVHADLQHFPQLCSYFYEFNLNDPKVAKADVRKAIASLVSVTNIVNNEIPAAISSSYFLPKAMLNGLDSRWEPVVAEQLLAQNKINERHPLHLNVLYDEMPLHVNIAQRLVGQLTQSDMLRVDAQPVNWQTLQAKRQKGDFQVIRSGWCADFNHPMAFLGLFYSKSPDNKNGYANAEYDQLFEQALKNLNEKERSEIYLKLSEKIQQENLALPLFQYTTPVYVSPTIMGAKKNPVGVIYSKDLWRKIES
;
A
#
# COMPACT_ATOMS: atom_id res chain seq x y z
N MET A 1 -3.64 -24.72 -31.23
CA MET A 1 -2.37 -24.02 -30.93
C MET A 1 -2.64 -23.21 -29.68
N ASP A 2 -2.04 -23.64 -28.59
CA ASP A 2 -2.48 -23.40 -27.20
C ASP A 2 -2.39 -21.96 -26.71
N ASN A 3 -3.52 -21.50 -26.16
CA ASN A 3 -3.72 -20.19 -25.54
C ASN A 3 -3.46 -20.25 -23.99
N SER A 4 -2.36 -20.87 -23.57
CA SER A 4 -2.08 -21.09 -22.13
C SER A 4 -1.05 -20.12 -21.52
N PHE A 5 -0.70 -18.98 -22.17
CA PHE A 5 0.42 -18.11 -21.72
C PHE A 5 0.04 -16.71 -21.22
N LEU A 6 -1.26 -16.43 -21.02
CA LEU A 6 -1.70 -15.06 -20.63
C LEU A 6 -2.11 -14.89 -19.16
N THR A 7 -1.84 -15.87 -18.30
CA THR A 7 -2.39 -15.89 -16.93
C THR A 7 -1.41 -15.48 -15.82
N TRP A 8 -0.23 -14.96 -16.15
CA TRP A 8 0.84 -14.70 -15.14
C TRP A 8 1.20 -13.22 -14.89
N LEU A 9 0.45 -12.27 -15.42
CA LEU A 9 0.81 -10.83 -15.33
C LEU A 9 -0.13 -9.99 -14.45
N LYS A 10 -0.79 -10.60 -13.45
CA LYS A 10 -1.69 -9.86 -12.53
C LYS A 10 -1.56 -10.36 -11.10
N SER A 11 -0.37 -10.23 -10.54
CA SER A 11 -0.23 -10.16 -9.10
C SER A 11 0.09 -8.71 -8.72
N ALA A 12 -0.94 -7.87 -8.75
CA ALA A 12 -0.96 -6.77 -7.81
C ALA A 12 -0.83 -7.41 -6.43
N VAL A 13 0.14 -6.96 -5.66
CA VAL A 13 0.35 -7.43 -4.28
C VAL A 13 -0.89 -7.04 -3.49
N ILE A 14 -1.88 -7.93 -3.44
CA ILE A 14 -3.02 -7.79 -2.55
C ILE A 14 -2.54 -8.31 -1.22
N PHE A 15 -2.25 -7.40 -0.30
CA PHE A 15 -2.02 -7.71 1.10
C PHE A 15 -3.24 -8.46 1.65
N SER A 16 -3.12 -9.77 1.73
CA SER A 16 -4.07 -10.59 2.47
C SER A 16 -3.65 -10.56 3.93
N VAL A 17 -4.33 -9.76 4.73
CA VAL A 17 -4.27 -9.87 6.19
C VAL A 17 -4.91 -11.21 6.56
N VAL A 18 -4.11 -12.22 6.79
CA VAL A 18 -4.55 -13.52 7.30
C VAL A 18 -4.57 -13.42 8.83
N PHE A 19 -5.74 -13.21 9.41
CA PHE A 19 -5.96 -13.47 10.82
C PHE A 19 -6.04 -14.99 11.03
N GLY A 20 -4.96 -15.58 11.52
CA GLY A 20 -4.94 -16.95 11.99
C GLY A 20 -5.55 -17.06 13.40
N LEU A 21 -6.79 -17.48 13.48
CA LEU A 21 -7.37 -17.96 14.75
C LEU A 21 -7.01 -19.44 14.92
N SER A 22 -6.09 -19.72 15.85
CA SER A 22 -5.80 -21.09 16.31
C SER A 22 -6.94 -21.56 17.19
N GLY A 23 -7.74 -22.49 16.69
CA GLY A 23 -8.73 -23.23 17.47
C GLY A 23 -8.06 -24.29 18.35
N CYS A 24 -8.45 -24.31 19.63
CA CYS A 24 -8.13 -25.36 20.58
C CYS A 24 -8.88 -26.64 20.25
N ASP A 25 -8.19 -27.75 20.04
CA ASP A 25 -8.76 -29.07 20.19
C ASP A 25 -8.13 -29.81 21.37
N LYS A 26 -9.02 -30.18 22.31
CA LYS A 26 -8.73 -31.09 23.42
C LYS A 26 -8.79 -32.52 22.90
N LEU A 27 -7.86 -33.34 23.27
CA LEU A 27 -8.10 -34.80 23.44
C LEU A 27 -7.24 -35.42 24.53
N ASN A 28 -7.94 -36.18 25.29
CA ASN A 28 -7.70 -36.91 26.54
C ASN A 28 -6.56 -37.95 26.55
N SER A 29 -5.99 -38.03 27.74
CA SER A 29 -5.80 -39.21 28.60
C SER A 29 -4.85 -40.35 28.19
N SER A 30 -3.87 -40.61 29.02
CA SER A 30 -3.87 -41.83 29.88
C SER A 30 -2.64 -41.87 30.82
N LYS A 31 -2.92 -42.45 31.96
CA LYS A 31 -2.11 -42.67 33.17
C LYS A 31 -0.87 -43.58 32.94
N SER A 32 0.20 -43.36 33.72
CA SER A 32 0.75 -44.40 34.64
C SER A 32 2.02 -43.89 35.35
N THR A 33 1.94 -43.71 36.63
CA THR A 33 2.60 -44.27 37.83
C THR A 33 4.12 -44.30 37.94
N ASN A 34 4.52 -43.73 39.07
CA ASN A 34 5.47 -44.13 40.11
C ASN A 34 6.90 -43.61 40.13
N THR A 35 7.13 -42.86 41.21
CA THR A 35 8.07 -42.96 42.33
C THR A 35 9.56 -42.71 42.06
N ALA A 36 10.08 -41.65 42.66
CA ALA A 36 11.03 -41.71 43.79
C ALA A 36 11.55 -40.28 44.12
N THR A 37 11.56 -40.03 45.38
CA THR A 37 12.07 -38.92 46.17
C THR A 37 13.58 -38.74 46.01
N GLU A 38 14.02 -37.47 45.77
CA GLU A 38 15.31 -36.96 46.26
C GLU A 38 15.26 -35.42 46.27
N GLU A 39 15.46 -34.83 47.44
CA GLU A 39 15.63 -33.38 47.62
C GLU A 39 17.01 -32.95 47.11
N PRO A 40 17.12 -31.84 46.40
CA PRO A 40 18.38 -31.17 46.16
C PRO A 40 18.54 -29.92 47.04
N PRO A 41 19.78 -29.46 47.22
CA PRO A 41 20.15 -28.46 48.21
C PRO A 41 19.77 -27.04 47.82
N LYS A 42 19.51 -26.22 48.83
CA LYS A 42 19.26 -24.80 48.76
C LYS A 42 20.35 -24.05 47.99
N GLN A 43 20.01 -23.48 46.85
CA GLN A 43 20.79 -22.44 46.20
C GLN A 43 20.14 -21.09 46.44
N SER A 44 20.98 -20.14 46.85
CA SER A 44 20.72 -18.75 47.12
C SER A 44 20.06 -18.07 45.91
N GLN A 45 18.90 -17.43 46.16
CA GLN A 45 18.29 -16.49 45.26
C GLN A 45 19.19 -15.24 45.12
N SER A 46 19.86 -15.10 43.99
CA SER A 46 20.33 -13.83 43.51
C SER A 46 19.13 -13.08 42.95
N ILE A 47 18.74 -12.02 43.62
CA ILE A 47 17.77 -11.04 43.14
C ILE A 47 18.42 -10.40 41.90
N GLU A 48 17.97 -10.78 40.70
CA GLU A 48 18.20 -9.99 39.52
C GLU A 48 17.46 -8.65 39.70
N GLN A 49 18.22 -7.62 40.01
CA GLN A 49 17.74 -6.26 39.90
C GLN A 49 17.39 -6.02 38.42
N GLU A 50 16.10 -5.91 38.11
CA GLU A 50 15.62 -5.30 36.88
C GLU A 50 16.27 -3.93 36.73
N ASN A 51 17.27 -3.89 35.87
CA ASN A 51 17.95 -2.64 35.53
C ASN A 51 17.02 -1.86 34.58
N THR A 52 16.08 -1.12 35.13
CA THR A 52 15.32 -0.12 34.40
C THR A 52 16.26 1.03 34.03
N SER A 53 17.15 0.79 33.08
CA SER A 53 17.95 1.83 32.48
C SER A 53 17.02 2.81 31.75
N LYS A 54 17.07 4.09 32.07
CA LYS A 54 16.40 5.12 31.30
C LYS A 54 16.76 4.94 29.83
N PRO A 55 15.78 4.96 28.89
CA PRO A 55 16.05 4.75 27.48
C PRO A 55 17.15 5.71 26.99
N SER A 56 18.13 5.15 26.31
CA SER A 56 19.26 5.93 25.78
C SER A 56 18.73 7.01 24.82
N ARG A 57 19.18 8.23 24.97
CA ARG A 57 18.80 9.34 24.07
C ARG A 57 19.26 9.12 22.63
N THR A 58 20.19 8.21 22.39
CA THR A 58 20.83 7.94 21.11
C THR A 58 20.33 6.66 20.43
N LEU A 59 19.53 5.85 21.12
CA LEU A 59 18.97 4.60 20.63
C LEU A 59 17.48 4.74 20.33
N LEU A 60 17.04 4.29 19.16
CA LEU A 60 15.66 4.09 18.76
C LEU A 60 15.36 2.59 18.71
N THR A 61 14.31 2.14 19.40
CA THR A 61 13.89 0.74 19.41
C THR A 61 12.64 0.56 18.55
N ARG A 62 12.71 -0.33 17.56
CA ARG A 62 11.62 -0.70 16.66
C ARG A 62 11.31 -2.19 16.77
N ALA A 63 10.09 -2.56 16.36
CA ALA A 63 9.69 -3.96 16.32
C ALA A 63 9.56 -4.48 14.89
N PHE A 64 9.74 -5.79 14.72
CA PHE A 64 9.28 -6.53 13.54
C PHE A 64 8.32 -7.66 13.98
N THR A 65 7.20 -7.79 13.26
CA THR A 65 6.14 -8.78 13.51
C THR A 65 6.29 -10.00 12.61
N HIS A 66 7.02 -9.85 11.50
CA HIS A 66 7.36 -10.91 10.56
C HIS A 66 8.88 -10.97 10.38
N PRO A 67 9.44 -12.10 9.88
CA PRO A 67 10.87 -12.20 9.61
C PRO A 67 11.37 -11.02 8.77
N PRO A 68 12.45 -10.35 9.18
CA PRO A 68 13.01 -9.22 8.44
C PRO A 68 13.55 -9.65 7.08
N SER A 69 13.60 -8.71 6.16
CA SER A 69 14.26 -8.88 4.85
C SER A 69 15.19 -7.69 4.62
N PHE A 70 16.38 -7.98 4.11
CA PHE A 70 17.36 -6.97 3.68
C PHE A 70 17.34 -6.76 2.17
N GLU A 71 16.45 -7.50 1.47
CA GLU A 71 16.34 -7.47 0.02
C GLU A 71 15.12 -6.65 -0.42
N PRO A 72 15.29 -5.41 -0.94
CA PRO A 72 14.21 -4.54 -1.38
C PRO A 72 13.32 -5.16 -2.46
N TRP A 73 13.82 -6.14 -3.21
CA TRP A 73 13.08 -6.80 -4.27
C TRP A 73 12.13 -7.91 -3.79
N PHE A 74 12.20 -8.29 -2.49
CA PHE A 74 11.42 -9.38 -1.91
C PHE A 74 10.62 -8.96 -0.69
N VAL A 75 10.37 -7.67 -0.52
CA VAL A 75 9.50 -7.16 0.53
C VAL A 75 8.08 -7.73 0.40
N ARG A 76 7.48 -8.12 1.54
CA ARG A 76 6.15 -8.73 1.59
C ARG A 76 5.22 -8.05 2.61
N TYR A 77 5.77 -7.41 3.62
CA TYR A 77 5.05 -6.85 4.75
C TYR A 77 5.43 -5.38 4.95
N PRO A 78 4.47 -4.53 5.39
CA PRO A 78 4.73 -3.08 5.54
C PRO A 78 5.86 -2.75 6.51
N GLU A 79 6.01 -3.51 7.60
CA GLU A 79 7.06 -3.26 8.58
C GLU A 79 8.47 -3.57 8.04
N GLN A 80 8.58 -4.50 7.07
CA GLN A 80 9.85 -4.76 6.37
C GLN A 80 10.32 -3.53 5.60
N GLU A 81 9.39 -2.74 5.06
CA GLU A 81 9.74 -1.49 4.40
C GLU A 81 10.40 -0.49 5.35
N GLY A 82 9.99 -0.45 6.61
CA GLY A 82 10.62 0.44 7.61
C GLY A 82 12.12 0.19 7.74
N LEU A 83 12.52 -1.09 7.88
CA LEU A 83 13.93 -1.50 7.92
C LEU A 83 14.66 -1.18 6.62
N LEU A 84 14.05 -1.53 5.48
CA LEU A 84 14.67 -1.30 4.17
C LEU A 84 14.84 0.18 3.87
N ARG A 85 13.93 1.05 4.32
CA ARG A 85 14.01 2.50 4.15
C ARG A 85 15.02 3.16 5.11
N ASP A 86 15.39 2.50 6.20
CA ASP A 86 16.52 2.93 7.02
C ASP A 86 17.86 2.60 6.33
N LEU A 87 17.90 1.51 5.56
CA LEU A 87 19.08 1.00 4.87
C LEU A 87 19.28 1.59 3.47
N TYR A 88 18.20 1.92 2.75
CA TYR A 88 18.25 2.35 1.35
C TYR A 88 17.45 3.62 1.10
N GLU A 89 17.93 4.43 0.16
CA GLU A 89 17.23 5.61 -0.35
C GLU A 89 17.20 5.60 -1.88
N GLY A 90 16.00 5.89 -2.45
CA GLY A 90 15.76 5.95 -3.88
C GLY A 90 16.03 7.31 -4.49
N LEU A 91 15.76 7.45 -5.79
CA LEU A 91 15.84 8.74 -6.50
C LEU A 91 14.97 9.81 -5.82
N THR A 92 13.78 9.42 -5.40
CA THR A 92 12.83 10.22 -4.62
C THR A 92 12.54 9.51 -3.31
N ALA A 93 12.06 10.26 -2.31
CA ALA A 93 11.69 9.77 -0.99
C ALA A 93 10.38 10.43 -0.54
N TYR A 94 9.81 9.98 0.57
CA TYR A 94 8.69 10.66 1.22
C TYR A 94 9.19 11.53 2.38
N ASP A 95 8.55 12.68 2.57
CA ASP A 95 8.67 13.42 3.83
C ASP A 95 7.76 12.80 4.91
N PRO A 96 7.83 13.27 6.18
CA PRO A 96 6.96 12.76 7.24
C PRO A 96 5.45 12.92 6.96
N GLU A 97 5.04 13.84 6.10
CA GLU A 97 3.66 14.04 5.67
C GLU A 97 3.23 13.11 4.51
N GLY A 98 4.17 12.33 3.95
CA GLY A 98 3.92 11.43 2.82
C GLY A 98 3.91 12.12 1.47
N LYS A 99 4.54 13.29 1.35
CA LYS A 99 4.76 13.99 0.08
C LYS A 99 6.09 13.57 -0.52
N ILE A 100 6.17 13.61 -1.85
CA ILE A 100 7.42 13.33 -2.55
C ILE A 100 8.41 14.48 -2.39
N VAL A 101 9.62 14.10 -2.04
CA VAL A 101 10.79 14.99 -1.90
C VAL A 101 12.01 14.38 -2.61
N PRO A 102 13.02 15.21 -2.93
CA PRO A 102 14.31 14.74 -3.42
C PRO A 102 14.98 13.74 -2.46
N GLY A 103 15.30 12.53 -2.98
CA GLY A 103 16.14 11.54 -2.32
C GLY A 103 17.60 11.69 -2.76
N ILE A 104 18.19 10.62 -3.36
CA ILE A 104 19.54 10.72 -3.94
C ILE A 104 19.58 11.61 -5.19
N ALA A 105 18.46 11.78 -5.91
CA ALA A 105 18.33 12.84 -6.91
C ALA A 105 18.02 14.17 -6.21
N GLU A 106 18.74 15.23 -6.52
CA GLU A 106 18.47 16.57 -5.99
C GLU A 106 17.38 17.29 -6.79
N SER A 107 17.20 16.92 -8.06
CA SER A 107 16.21 17.52 -8.95
C SER A 107 15.85 16.61 -10.13
N TRP A 108 14.72 16.91 -10.78
CA TRP A 108 14.29 16.26 -12.00
C TRP A 108 13.53 17.21 -12.91
N GLN A 109 13.52 16.91 -14.22
CA GLN A 109 12.81 17.69 -15.21
C GLN A 109 12.34 16.82 -16.38
N THR A 110 11.30 17.27 -17.05
CA THR A 110 10.76 16.67 -18.27
C THR A 110 10.19 17.77 -19.20
N LYS A 111 10.14 17.48 -20.50
CA LYS A 111 9.49 18.34 -21.49
C LYS A 111 8.24 17.70 -22.12
N ASP A 112 7.99 16.43 -21.83
CA ASP A 112 6.95 15.63 -22.50
C ASP A 112 6.29 14.57 -21.60
N ASN A 113 6.64 14.54 -20.31
CA ASN A 113 6.25 13.51 -19.34
C ASN A 113 6.65 12.08 -19.75
N LYS A 114 7.52 11.93 -20.76
CA LYS A 114 8.06 10.64 -21.25
C LYS A 114 9.55 10.53 -21.08
N THR A 115 10.27 11.61 -21.33
CA THR A 115 11.71 11.68 -21.15
C THR A 115 12.00 12.52 -19.92
N TRP A 116 12.54 11.87 -18.91
CA TRP A 116 12.87 12.48 -17.64
C TRP A 116 14.38 12.50 -17.44
N ILE A 117 14.89 13.62 -16.95
CA ILE A 117 16.29 13.78 -16.55
C ILE A 117 16.31 13.98 -15.04
N PHE A 118 17.02 13.12 -14.33
CA PHE A 118 17.28 13.22 -12.90
C PHE A 118 18.73 13.61 -12.68
N THR A 119 18.95 14.65 -11.87
CA THR A 119 20.29 15.05 -11.45
C THR A 119 20.55 14.49 -10.06
N LEU A 120 21.58 13.67 -9.91
CA LEU A 120 21.99 13.13 -8.63
C LEU A 120 22.81 14.16 -7.84
N ARG A 121 22.72 14.09 -6.51
CA ARG A 121 23.55 14.91 -5.62
C ARG A 121 25.03 14.63 -5.83
N GLU A 122 25.85 15.63 -5.67
CA GLU A 122 27.29 15.44 -5.64
C GLU A 122 27.75 14.74 -4.35
N GLY A 123 28.81 13.96 -4.45
CA GLY A 123 29.46 13.32 -3.31
C GLY A 123 28.68 12.20 -2.64
N LEU A 124 27.66 11.64 -3.30
CA LEU A 124 26.95 10.45 -2.82
C LEU A 124 27.91 9.28 -2.63
N ARG A 125 27.70 8.52 -1.55
CA ARG A 125 28.50 7.35 -1.22
C ARG A 125 27.65 6.22 -0.69
N TRP A 126 28.10 5.03 -0.95
CA TRP A 126 27.68 3.81 -0.29
C TRP A 126 28.20 3.74 1.16
N SER A 127 27.63 2.87 1.98
CA SER A 127 28.03 2.69 3.39
C SER A 127 29.46 2.17 3.57
N ASN A 128 30.07 1.59 2.52
CA ASN A 128 31.50 1.22 2.49
C ASN A 128 32.42 2.37 2.03
N GLY A 129 31.87 3.55 1.76
CA GLY A 129 32.60 4.73 1.30
C GLY A 129 32.84 4.82 -0.21
N ALA A 130 32.48 3.80 -0.98
CA ALA A 130 32.56 3.84 -2.45
C ALA A 130 31.61 4.92 -3.02
N PRO A 131 31.97 5.58 -4.15
CA PRO A 131 31.05 6.50 -4.82
C PRO A 131 29.76 5.81 -5.24
N LEU A 132 28.60 6.48 -5.08
CA LEU A 132 27.32 6.10 -5.65
C LEU A 132 27.04 7.02 -6.84
N VAL A 133 26.85 6.44 -8.02
CA VAL A 133 26.71 7.17 -9.28
C VAL A 133 25.45 6.73 -10.06
N ALA A 134 25.07 7.47 -11.08
CA ALA A 134 23.88 7.18 -11.91
C ALA A 134 23.93 5.78 -12.55
N GLN A 135 25.13 5.27 -12.85
CA GLN A 135 25.31 3.92 -13.37
C GLN A 135 24.83 2.85 -12.39
N ASP A 136 24.98 3.03 -11.08
CA ASP A 136 24.54 2.07 -10.07
C ASP A 136 23.00 1.91 -10.09
N VAL A 137 22.27 3.02 -10.24
CA VAL A 137 20.81 3.01 -10.38
C VAL A 137 20.39 2.25 -11.64
N MET A 138 21.03 2.56 -12.78
CA MET A 138 20.76 1.90 -14.06
C MET A 138 21.00 0.38 -13.96
N LEU A 139 22.14 -0.02 -13.43
CA LEU A 139 22.50 -1.44 -13.29
C LEU A 139 21.56 -2.17 -12.34
N SER A 140 21.12 -1.52 -11.26
CA SER A 140 20.14 -2.09 -10.32
C SER A 140 18.80 -2.40 -10.99
N TRP A 141 18.28 -1.49 -11.82
CA TRP A 141 17.03 -1.74 -12.53
C TRP A 141 17.16 -2.80 -13.62
N GLN A 142 18.32 -2.84 -14.28
CA GLN A 142 18.62 -3.92 -15.23
C GLN A 142 18.68 -5.28 -14.52
N ALA A 143 19.32 -5.35 -13.34
CA ALA A 143 19.37 -6.55 -12.53
C ALA A 143 17.98 -6.97 -12.00
N LEU A 144 17.17 -6.02 -11.51
CA LEU A 144 15.79 -6.27 -11.12
C LEU A 144 15.00 -6.91 -12.26
N SER A 145 15.16 -6.42 -13.49
CA SER A 145 14.46 -6.97 -14.66
C SER A 145 14.79 -8.44 -14.96
N GLN A 146 15.98 -8.88 -14.57
CA GLN A 146 16.48 -10.25 -14.76
C GLN A 146 16.22 -11.17 -13.56
N SER A 147 15.84 -10.59 -12.41
CA SER A 147 15.61 -11.34 -11.17
C SER A 147 14.33 -12.19 -11.24
N ASN A 148 14.16 -13.07 -10.26
CA ASN A 148 12.91 -13.80 -10.03
C ASN A 148 11.94 -13.05 -9.09
N SER A 149 12.24 -11.81 -8.74
CA SER A 149 11.39 -10.97 -7.90
C SER A 149 10.01 -10.77 -8.52
N PRO A 150 8.93 -10.89 -7.75
CA PRO A 150 7.60 -10.51 -8.22
C PRO A 150 7.51 -9.00 -8.52
N LEU A 151 8.34 -8.19 -7.86
CA LEU A 151 8.35 -6.72 -8.01
C LEU A 151 9.02 -6.24 -9.30
N ARG A 152 9.68 -7.12 -10.07
CA ARG A 152 10.23 -6.75 -11.39
C ARG A 152 9.17 -6.20 -12.36
N SER A 153 7.91 -6.63 -12.19
CA SER A 153 6.78 -6.14 -12.99
C SER A 153 6.52 -4.64 -12.80
N TYR A 154 7.00 -4.06 -11.69
CA TYR A 154 6.90 -2.64 -11.43
C TYR A 154 7.60 -1.78 -12.50
N LEU A 155 8.66 -2.28 -13.13
CA LEU A 155 9.32 -1.62 -14.25
C LEU A 155 8.37 -1.41 -15.46
N ALA A 156 7.49 -2.36 -15.74
CA ALA A 156 6.46 -2.20 -16.77
C ALA A 156 5.31 -1.31 -16.30
N TYR A 157 4.99 -1.34 -15.01
CA TYR A 157 3.98 -0.47 -14.40
C TYR A 157 4.40 1.02 -14.44
N LEU A 158 5.69 1.33 -14.30
CA LEU A 158 6.25 2.66 -14.55
C LEU A 158 6.06 3.14 -16.00
N ASN A 159 5.63 2.30 -16.92
CA ASN A 159 5.70 2.50 -18.37
C ASN A 159 7.16 2.67 -18.87
N LEU A 160 8.15 2.11 -18.17
CA LEU A 160 9.55 2.20 -18.59
C LEU A 160 9.70 1.60 -19.98
N LYS A 161 10.34 2.34 -20.88
CA LYS A 161 10.50 1.96 -22.27
C LYS A 161 11.13 0.56 -22.40
N ASN A 162 10.52 -0.27 -23.22
CA ASN A 162 10.89 -1.65 -23.47
C ASN A 162 10.71 -2.63 -22.28
N ALA A 163 10.29 -2.17 -21.07
CA ALA A 163 10.21 -3.03 -19.89
C ALA A 163 9.36 -4.30 -20.13
N LYS A 164 8.18 -4.17 -20.75
CA LYS A 164 7.34 -5.32 -21.08
C LYS A 164 8.10 -6.35 -21.93
N GLY A 165 8.75 -5.92 -23.01
CA GLY A 165 9.50 -6.82 -23.89
C GLY A 165 10.71 -7.46 -23.19
N VAL A 166 11.36 -6.76 -22.26
CA VAL A 166 12.45 -7.30 -21.46
C VAL A 166 11.95 -8.36 -20.47
N LEU A 167 10.86 -8.08 -19.76
CA LEU A 167 10.24 -9.02 -18.81
C LEU A 167 9.72 -10.29 -19.48
N GLU A 168 9.22 -10.18 -20.71
CA GLU A 168 8.78 -11.29 -21.56
C GLU A 168 9.96 -11.98 -22.30
N LYS A 169 11.21 -11.54 -22.07
CA LYS A 169 12.43 -12.05 -22.73
C LYS A 169 12.45 -11.86 -24.26
N ASN A 170 11.66 -10.94 -24.79
CA ASN A 170 11.60 -10.58 -26.20
C ASN A 170 12.61 -9.49 -26.58
N LYS A 171 13.19 -8.81 -25.58
CA LYS A 171 14.20 -7.77 -25.72
C LYS A 171 15.34 -7.96 -24.72
N PRO A 172 16.57 -7.55 -25.04
CA PRO A 172 17.68 -7.62 -24.11
C PRO A 172 17.49 -6.61 -22.96
N PHE A 173 17.91 -6.97 -21.73
CA PHE A 173 17.75 -6.12 -20.55
C PHE A 173 18.45 -4.75 -20.71
N LYS A 174 19.55 -4.66 -21.45
CA LYS A 174 20.24 -3.42 -21.78
C LYS A 174 19.42 -2.44 -22.62
N SER A 175 18.28 -2.88 -23.17
CA SER A 175 17.36 -2.01 -23.92
C SER A 175 16.31 -1.31 -23.05
N LEU A 176 16.32 -1.53 -21.72
CA LEU A 176 15.47 -0.77 -20.79
C LEU A 176 15.71 0.73 -20.95
N GLY A 177 14.64 1.50 -20.86
CA GLY A 177 14.64 2.96 -21.01
C GLY A 177 15.28 3.71 -19.85
N ILE A 178 16.42 3.25 -19.35
CA ILE A 178 17.19 3.89 -18.30
C ILE A 178 18.66 3.98 -18.70
N TYR A 179 19.24 5.18 -18.59
CA TYR A 179 20.57 5.48 -19.12
C TYR A 179 21.34 6.37 -18.15
N SER A 180 22.56 5.99 -17.81
CA SER A 180 23.53 6.85 -17.14
C SER A 180 24.25 7.69 -18.20
N GLU A 181 23.93 8.99 -18.25
CA GLU A 181 24.58 9.92 -19.19
C GLU A 181 25.99 10.30 -18.71
N ASN A 182 26.15 10.39 -17.40
CA ASN A 182 27.40 10.60 -16.66
C ASN A 182 27.16 10.19 -15.20
N ASP A 183 28.14 10.40 -14.31
CA ASP A 183 28.07 9.98 -12.91
C ASP A 183 26.89 10.61 -12.14
N HIS A 184 26.42 11.78 -12.56
CA HIS A 184 25.38 12.55 -11.85
C HIS A 184 24.08 12.71 -12.64
N THR A 185 24.00 12.20 -13.87
CA THR A 185 22.82 12.40 -14.72
C THR A 185 22.23 11.06 -15.16
N LEU A 186 20.99 10.83 -14.76
CA LEU A 186 20.20 9.67 -15.15
C LEU A 186 19.07 10.11 -16.08
N ARG A 187 18.99 9.49 -17.27
CA ARG A 187 17.86 9.68 -18.20
C ARG A 187 16.94 8.47 -18.17
N ILE A 188 15.64 8.73 -17.98
CA ILE A 188 14.59 7.71 -17.97
C ILE A 188 13.64 8.00 -19.13
N GLU A 189 13.40 6.99 -19.98
CA GLU A 189 12.47 7.05 -21.11
C GLU A 189 11.27 6.13 -20.86
N LEU A 190 10.07 6.62 -21.15
CA LEU A 190 8.81 5.93 -20.94
C LEU A 190 8.08 5.69 -22.28
N ASP A 191 7.36 4.58 -22.38
CA ASP A 191 6.48 4.29 -23.51
C ASP A 191 5.25 5.19 -23.55
N LYS A 192 4.77 5.62 -22.36
CA LYS A 192 3.62 6.52 -22.20
C LYS A 192 3.98 7.71 -21.32
N ALA A 193 3.34 8.84 -21.57
CA ALA A 193 3.47 10.01 -20.69
C ALA A 193 2.99 9.66 -19.28
N THR A 194 3.85 9.91 -18.28
CA THR A 194 3.62 9.59 -16.85
C THR A 194 4.07 10.78 -16.02
N PRO A 195 3.23 11.82 -15.85
CA PRO A 195 3.59 13.05 -15.13
C PRO A 195 3.82 12.84 -13.63
N TYR A 196 3.43 11.70 -13.10
CA TYR A 196 3.59 11.27 -11.70
C TYR A 196 4.73 10.25 -11.53
N LEU A 197 5.70 10.24 -12.44
CA LEU A 197 6.86 9.37 -12.33
C LEU A 197 7.62 9.57 -11.01
N PRO A 198 7.87 10.81 -10.52
CA PRO A 198 8.57 11.01 -9.26
C PRO A 198 7.92 10.31 -8.06
N GLU A 199 6.58 10.28 -8.00
CA GLU A 199 5.82 9.56 -6.97
C GLU A 199 6.02 8.05 -7.06
N MET A 200 6.08 7.51 -8.26
CA MET A 200 6.31 6.09 -8.48
C MET A 200 7.74 5.66 -8.14
N LEU A 201 8.72 6.57 -8.28
CA LEU A 201 10.13 6.28 -8.03
C LEU A 201 10.50 6.15 -6.55
N ALA A 202 9.62 6.53 -5.63
CA ALA A 202 9.78 6.30 -4.21
C ALA A 202 9.51 4.83 -3.80
N HIS A 203 9.11 3.97 -4.73
CA HIS A 203 8.85 2.56 -4.45
C HIS A 203 10.14 1.82 -4.07
N ILE A 204 10.08 1.03 -2.99
CA ILE A 204 11.26 0.40 -2.39
C ILE A 204 12.03 -0.53 -3.33
N SER A 205 11.38 -1.15 -4.31
CA SER A 205 12.06 -2.03 -5.28
C SER A 205 12.98 -1.28 -6.26
N LEU A 206 12.89 0.04 -6.33
CA LEU A 206 13.66 0.87 -7.26
C LEU A 206 14.90 1.52 -6.65
N VAL A 207 15.15 1.28 -5.36
CA VAL A 207 16.37 1.77 -4.70
C VAL A 207 17.61 1.12 -5.34
N PRO A 208 18.73 1.85 -5.45
CA PRO A 208 19.96 1.27 -5.97
C PRO A 208 20.47 0.15 -5.08
N GLN A 209 21.06 -0.87 -5.70
CA GLN A 209 21.66 -2.03 -5.04
C GLN A 209 23.14 -2.07 -5.36
N TYR A 210 23.97 -2.28 -4.35
CA TYR A 210 25.40 -2.50 -4.53
C TYR A 210 25.68 -3.95 -4.90
N SER A 211 26.53 -4.16 -5.89
CA SER A 211 26.86 -5.51 -6.35
C SER A 211 28.00 -6.12 -5.52
N ASP A 212 27.76 -6.38 -4.24
CA ASP A 212 28.67 -7.15 -3.39
C ASP A 212 27.89 -8.33 -2.79
N PRO A 213 28.30 -9.56 -3.03
CA PRO A 213 27.60 -10.74 -2.53
C PRO A 213 27.82 -11.01 -1.03
N ASP A 214 28.84 -10.43 -0.42
CA ASP A 214 29.30 -10.88 0.90
C ASP A 214 28.68 -10.11 2.08
N TYR A 215 28.19 -8.86 1.85
CA TYR A 215 27.53 -8.06 2.89
C TYR A 215 26.65 -6.96 2.30
N PRO A 216 25.48 -6.66 2.89
CA PRO A 216 24.62 -5.59 2.38
C PRO A 216 25.30 -4.22 2.50
N VAL A 217 25.81 -3.71 1.39
CA VAL A 217 26.27 -2.33 1.28
C VAL A 217 25.08 -1.46 0.91
N THR A 218 24.80 -0.46 1.72
CA THR A 218 23.58 0.34 1.68
C THR A 218 23.87 1.81 1.42
N ASN A 219 22.85 2.61 1.12
CA ASN A 219 23.00 4.05 0.86
C ASN A 219 22.05 4.92 1.69
N GLY A 220 21.31 4.33 2.62
CA GLY A 220 20.38 5.01 3.50
C GLY A 220 21.02 5.66 4.72
N ALA A 221 20.18 6.17 5.63
CA ALA A 221 20.62 6.88 6.83
C ALA A 221 21.35 5.98 7.84
N TYR A 222 21.09 4.68 7.76
CA TYR A 222 21.70 3.68 8.63
C TYR A 222 22.34 2.56 7.82
N MET A 223 23.25 1.85 8.46
CA MET A 223 23.88 0.64 7.94
C MET A 223 23.83 -0.47 9.02
N ILE A 224 23.95 -1.72 8.60
CA ILE A 224 23.90 -2.86 9.52
C ILE A 224 25.21 -2.89 10.32
N GLU A 225 25.11 -2.91 11.65
CA GLU A 225 26.25 -3.12 12.56
C GLU A 225 26.38 -4.60 12.89
N SER A 226 25.25 -5.24 13.22
CA SER A 226 25.17 -6.68 13.48
C SER A 226 23.74 -7.17 13.34
N GLU A 227 23.59 -8.46 13.05
CA GLU A 227 22.29 -9.13 13.00
C GLU A 227 22.36 -10.53 13.56
N ASN A 228 21.25 -10.97 14.16
CA ASN A 228 21.01 -12.34 14.56
C ASN A 228 19.49 -12.61 14.57
N VAL A 229 19.08 -13.84 14.89
CA VAL A 229 17.65 -14.24 14.91
C VAL A 229 16.79 -13.44 15.90
N LYS A 230 17.38 -12.72 16.86
CA LYS A 230 16.68 -12.02 17.93
C LYS A 230 16.74 -10.50 17.79
N SER A 231 17.69 -9.96 17.02
CA SER A 231 17.87 -8.51 16.91
C SER A 231 18.64 -8.13 15.65
N ILE A 232 18.34 -6.94 15.14
CA ILE A 232 19.09 -6.27 14.09
C ILE A 232 19.54 -4.93 14.68
N HIS A 233 20.84 -4.69 14.68
CA HIS A 233 21.43 -3.45 15.17
C HIS A 233 21.93 -2.65 13.98
N LEU A 234 21.39 -1.45 13.84
CA LEU A 234 21.83 -0.49 12.84
C LEU A 234 22.60 0.62 13.53
N VAL A 235 23.61 1.12 12.84
CA VAL A 235 24.37 2.29 13.22
C VAL A 235 24.23 3.36 12.15
N LYS A 236 24.25 4.62 12.55
CA LYS A 236 24.19 5.78 11.65
C LYS A 236 25.27 5.69 10.57
N ASN A 237 24.87 5.81 9.30
CA ASN A 237 25.79 5.76 8.17
C ASN A 237 26.61 7.06 8.10
N PRO A 238 27.95 7.00 8.29
CA PRO A 238 28.79 8.19 8.27
C PRO A 238 28.89 8.85 6.88
N TYR A 239 28.49 8.13 5.84
CA TYR A 239 28.53 8.59 4.45
C TYR A 239 27.17 9.06 3.93
N TYR A 240 26.10 8.94 4.73
CA TYR A 240 24.78 9.42 4.33
C TYR A 240 24.79 10.95 4.12
N TRP A 241 24.24 11.42 3.03
CA TRP A 241 24.29 12.82 2.63
C TRP A 241 23.62 13.79 3.62
N GLN A 242 22.57 13.34 4.34
CA GLN A 242 21.90 14.11 5.40
C GLN A 242 22.26 13.65 6.82
N LYS A 243 23.39 13.00 7.04
CA LYS A 243 23.74 12.43 8.36
C LYS A 243 23.66 13.42 9.52
N ASN A 244 23.87 14.70 9.29
CA ASN A 244 23.81 15.71 10.33
C ASN A 244 22.38 15.98 10.83
N ASN A 245 21.36 15.59 10.07
CA ASN A 245 19.94 15.75 10.43
C ASN A 245 19.40 14.49 11.13
N VAL A 246 20.15 13.39 11.17
CA VAL A 246 19.76 12.14 11.80
C VAL A 246 20.04 12.21 13.31
N ALA A 247 19.01 12.15 14.13
CA ALA A 247 19.09 12.34 15.56
C ALA A 247 19.57 11.12 16.35
N PHE A 248 19.16 9.91 15.93
CA PHE A 248 19.54 8.67 16.61
C PHE A 248 20.85 8.12 16.02
N GLU A 249 21.79 7.76 16.91
CA GLU A 249 23.05 7.13 16.50
C GLU A 249 22.88 5.64 16.16
N ARG A 250 21.86 4.99 16.77
CA ARG A 250 21.58 3.57 16.60
C ARG A 250 20.08 3.32 16.49
N VAL A 251 19.71 2.31 15.70
CA VAL A 251 18.36 1.76 15.65
C VAL A 251 18.44 0.25 15.94
N GLU A 252 17.61 -0.21 16.85
CA GLU A 252 17.50 -1.62 17.18
C GLU A 252 16.13 -2.13 16.77
N TYR A 253 16.10 -3.18 15.96
CA TYR A 253 14.89 -3.89 15.59
C TYR A 253 14.83 -5.20 16.36
N LEU A 254 13.75 -5.39 17.12
CA LEU A 254 13.51 -6.57 17.95
C LEU A 254 12.23 -7.29 17.52
N PRO A 255 12.13 -8.63 17.70
CA PRO A 255 10.88 -9.33 17.46
C PRO A 255 9.76 -8.79 18.36
N PHE A 256 8.59 -8.56 17.80
CA PHE A 256 7.41 -8.28 18.60
C PHE A 256 6.89 -9.60 19.19
N ILE A 257 7.15 -9.85 20.46
CA ILE A 257 6.69 -11.04 21.18
C ILE A 257 5.80 -10.51 22.31
N ALA A 258 4.47 -10.56 22.18
CA ALA A 258 3.45 -10.33 23.22
C ALA A 258 3.90 -9.52 24.48
N THR A 259 4.89 -8.66 24.33
CA THR A 259 5.49 -7.81 25.33
C THR A 259 4.69 -6.52 25.45
N LYS A 260 5.00 -5.73 26.44
CA LYS A 260 4.39 -4.40 26.55
C LYS A 260 4.84 -3.54 25.39
N LEU A 261 3.94 -2.86 24.73
CA LEU A 261 4.25 -1.87 23.68
C LEU A 261 5.27 -0.82 24.14
N SER A 262 5.25 -0.50 25.43
CA SER A 262 6.20 0.44 26.04
C SER A 262 7.68 0.03 25.97
N ASP A 263 7.98 -1.20 25.60
CA ASP A 263 9.35 -1.67 25.37
C ASP A 263 9.92 -1.18 24.03
N PHE A 264 9.07 -0.62 23.20
CA PHE A 264 9.42 -0.09 21.88
C PHE A 264 9.17 1.41 21.77
N ASP A 265 9.92 2.05 20.89
CA ASP A 265 9.67 3.43 20.48
C ASP A 265 8.67 3.51 19.32
N VAL A 266 8.77 2.58 18.34
CA VAL A 266 7.86 2.53 17.19
C VAL A 266 7.56 1.07 16.82
N VAL A 267 6.27 0.76 16.67
CA VAL A 267 5.79 -0.51 16.11
C VAL A 267 4.78 -0.21 15.01
N VAL A 268 5.04 -0.70 13.82
CA VAL A 268 4.14 -0.60 12.66
C VAL A 268 3.42 -1.92 12.47
N ASP A 269 2.13 -1.87 12.14
CA ASP A 269 1.25 -3.03 11.95
C ASP A 269 1.14 -3.90 13.20
N VAL A 270 0.72 -3.26 14.30
CA VAL A 270 0.55 -3.94 15.60
C VAL A 270 -0.57 -4.99 15.48
N PRO A 271 -0.28 -6.28 15.74
CA PRO A 271 -1.27 -7.35 15.54
C PRO A 271 -2.38 -7.41 16.60
N GLU A 272 -2.25 -6.67 17.67
CA GLU A 272 -3.18 -6.67 18.81
C GLU A 272 -3.89 -5.32 18.95
N VAL A 273 -5.09 -5.32 19.54
CA VAL A 273 -5.85 -4.10 19.81
C VAL A 273 -5.41 -3.47 21.13
N HIS A 274 -4.85 -2.27 21.06
CA HIS A 274 -4.46 -1.47 22.23
C HIS A 274 -5.05 -0.06 22.15
N ALA A 275 -5.32 0.56 23.30
CA ALA A 275 -5.88 1.90 23.37
C ALA A 275 -4.94 2.99 22.84
N ASP A 276 -3.63 2.76 22.91
CA ASP A 276 -2.60 3.74 22.54
C ASP A 276 -2.20 3.71 21.06
N LEU A 277 -2.91 2.92 20.25
CA LEU A 277 -2.61 2.82 18.83
C LEU A 277 -3.14 4.03 18.04
N GLN A 278 -2.30 4.50 17.15
CA GLN A 278 -2.68 5.44 16.11
C GLN A 278 -3.03 4.64 14.84
N HIS A 279 -4.12 4.99 14.18
CA HIS A 279 -4.50 4.39 12.91
C HIS A 279 -4.04 5.28 11.75
N PHE A 280 -3.01 4.83 11.02
CA PHE A 280 -2.48 5.55 9.85
C PHE A 280 -3.31 5.17 8.63
N PRO A 281 -3.80 6.12 7.83
CA PRO A 281 -4.54 5.81 6.63
C PRO A 281 -3.64 5.08 5.63
N GLN A 282 -4.17 4.06 4.95
CA GLN A 282 -3.51 3.42 3.82
C GLN A 282 -4.02 4.03 2.50
N LEU A 283 -3.26 3.88 1.43
CA LEU A 283 -3.72 4.22 0.08
C LEU A 283 -4.63 3.11 -0.50
N CYS A 284 -5.51 2.56 0.34
CA CYS A 284 -6.36 1.41 0.03
C CYS A 284 -7.82 1.74 0.30
N SER A 285 -8.68 1.55 -0.69
CA SER A 285 -10.13 1.69 -0.58
C SER A 285 -10.84 0.34 -0.70
N TYR A 286 -11.84 0.12 0.15
CA TYR A 286 -12.78 -0.99 0.07
C TYR A 286 -14.08 -0.50 -0.54
N PHE A 287 -14.57 -1.17 -1.56
CA PHE A 287 -15.77 -0.78 -2.28
C PHE A 287 -16.46 -1.98 -2.94
N TYR A 288 -17.69 -1.78 -3.40
CA TYR A 288 -18.34 -2.68 -4.34
C TYR A 288 -18.34 -2.09 -5.74
N GLU A 289 -18.03 -2.91 -6.74
CA GLU A 289 -18.10 -2.54 -8.16
C GLU A 289 -19.46 -2.90 -8.72
N PHE A 290 -20.00 -2.03 -9.57
CA PHE A 290 -21.14 -2.31 -10.43
C PHE A 290 -20.67 -2.73 -11.81
N ASN A 291 -21.22 -3.78 -12.39
CA ASN A 291 -20.97 -4.14 -13.79
C ASN A 291 -21.83 -3.25 -14.71
N LEU A 292 -21.21 -2.28 -15.35
CA LEU A 292 -21.93 -1.32 -16.18
C LEU A 292 -22.44 -1.91 -17.52
N ASN A 293 -22.04 -3.13 -17.85
CA ASN A 293 -22.61 -3.90 -18.97
C ASN A 293 -23.89 -4.66 -18.56
N ASP A 294 -24.20 -4.78 -17.26
CA ASP A 294 -25.45 -5.37 -16.80
C ASP A 294 -26.58 -4.33 -16.85
N PRO A 295 -27.65 -4.56 -17.63
CA PRO A 295 -28.71 -3.56 -17.84
C PRO A 295 -29.44 -3.14 -16.55
N LYS A 296 -29.38 -3.97 -15.48
CA LYS A 296 -30.03 -3.68 -14.21
C LYS A 296 -29.30 -2.59 -13.42
N VAL A 297 -27.99 -2.48 -13.53
CA VAL A 297 -27.16 -1.52 -12.81
C VAL A 297 -26.39 -0.56 -13.74
N ALA A 298 -26.61 -0.65 -15.06
CA ALA A 298 -25.99 0.23 -16.05
C ALA A 298 -26.36 1.72 -15.87
N LYS A 299 -27.59 1.99 -15.41
CA LYS A 299 -28.08 3.37 -15.26
C LYS A 299 -27.54 4.01 -13.96
N ALA A 300 -27.00 5.22 -14.08
CA ALA A 300 -26.46 5.97 -12.95
C ALA A 300 -27.49 6.20 -11.83
N ASP A 301 -28.75 6.53 -12.19
CA ASP A 301 -29.82 6.73 -11.21
C ASP A 301 -30.11 5.50 -10.36
N VAL A 302 -30.04 4.30 -10.95
CA VAL A 302 -30.21 3.05 -10.22
C VAL A 302 -29.06 2.82 -9.23
N ARG A 303 -27.82 3.06 -9.67
CA ARG A 303 -26.66 2.95 -8.77
C ARG A 303 -26.70 4.01 -7.66
N LYS A 304 -27.11 5.23 -7.99
CA LYS A 304 -27.29 6.32 -7.03
C LYS A 304 -28.37 5.96 -5.99
N ALA A 305 -29.48 5.37 -6.41
CA ALA A 305 -30.52 4.88 -5.50
C ALA A 305 -29.99 3.78 -4.58
N ILE A 306 -29.27 2.77 -5.12
CA ILE A 306 -28.66 1.70 -4.33
C ILE A 306 -27.68 2.29 -3.31
N ALA A 307 -26.80 3.20 -3.72
CA ALA A 307 -25.83 3.82 -2.84
C ALA A 307 -26.48 4.64 -1.71
N SER A 308 -27.60 5.32 -1.99
CA SER A 308 -28.32 6.14 -0.99
C SER A 308 -29.03 5.34 0.09
N LEU A 309 -29.32 4.05 -0.14
CA LEU A 309 -29.89 3.12 0.85
C LEU A 309 -28.82 2.59 1.83
N VAL A 310 -27.54 2.84 1.57
CA VAL A 310 -26.45 2.28 2.36
C VAL A 310 -25.90 3.30 3.34
N SER A 311 -26.05 3.02 4.63
CA SER A 311 -25.36 3.75 5.70
C SER A 311 -23.94 3.19 5.87
N VAL A 312 -22.99 3.78 5.13
CA VAL A 312 -21.57 3.40 5.15
C VAL A 312 -21.01 3.47 6.57
N THR A 313 -21.30 4.56 7.30
CA THR A 313 -20.83 4.75 8.68
C THR A 313 -21.34 3.66 9.62
N ASN A 314 -22.60 3.19 9.45
CA ASN A 314 -23.14 2.09 10.25
C ASN A 314 -22.37 0.79 10.00
N ILE A 315 -22.05 0.47 8.73
CA ILE A 315 -21.26 -0.73 8.39
C ILE A 315 -19.88 -0.65 9.04
N VAL A 316 -19.16 0.46 8.82
CA VAL A 316 -17.78 0.63 9.28
C VAL A 316 -17.66 0.60 10.80
N ASN A 317 -18.53 1.34 11.52
CA ASN A 317 -18.48 1.39 12.98
C ASN A 317 -18.74 0.03 13.65
N ASN A 318 -19.49 -0.85 12.98
CA ASN A 318 -19.81 -2.17 13.54
C ASN A 318 -18.81 -3.25 13.16
N GLU A 319 -18.23 -3.19 11.93
CA GLU A 319 -17.41 -4.29 11.42
C GLU A 319 -15.92 -4.00 11.43
N ILE A 320 -15.53 -2.74 11.27
CA ILE A 320 -14.13 -2.33 11.20
C ILE A 320 -13.93 -0.89 11.74
N PRO A 321 -14.16 -0.66 13.04
CA PRO A 321 -14.16 0.69 13.62
C PRO A 321 -12.83 1.45 13.49
N ALA A 322 -11.74 0.74 13.24
CA ALA A 322 -10.43 1.32 12.99
C ALA A 322 -10.27 1.93 11.58
N ALA A 323 -11.12 1.54 10.63
CA ALA A 323 -11.08 2.08 9.27
C ALA A 323 -11.70 3.48 9.18
N ILE A 324 -11.39 4.19 8.11
CA ILE A 324 -11.96 5.50 7.82
C ILE A 324 -13.16 5.34 6.92
N SER A 325 -14.37 5.52 7.46
CA SER A 325 -15.60 5.56 6.69
C SER A 325 -15.50 6.58 5.55
N SER A 326 -15.82 6.18 4.33
CA SER A 326 -15.69 7.04 3.15
C SER A 326 -16.75 6.71 2.10
N SER A 327 -17.45 7.74 1.64
CA SER A 327 -18.31 7.70 0.46
C SER A 327 -17.56 8.09 -0.83
N TYR A 328 -16.27 8.43 -0.73
CA TYR A 328 -15.42 8.74 -1.86
C TYR A 328 -14.65 7.51 -2.32
N PHE A 329 -14.51 7.36 -3.62
CA PHE A 329 -13.74 6.25 -4.21
C PHE A 329 -12.24 6.38 -3.96
N LEU A 330 -11.70 7.60 -4.05
CA LEU A 330 -10.30 7.88 -3.79
C LEU A 330 -10.02 8.01 -2.29
N PRO A 331 -8.86 7.56 -1.80
CA PRO A 331 -8.37 7.87 -0.46
C PRO A 331 -8.36 9.38 -0.18
N LYS A 332 -8.60 9.75 1.07
CA LYS A 332 -8.72 11.15 1.49
C LYS A 332 -7.52 12.02 1.07
N ALA A 333 -6.31 11.47 1.11
CA ALA A 333 -5.09 12.19 0.70
C ALA A 333 -5.06 12.59 -0.78
N MET A 334 -5.86 11.93 -1.62
CA MET A 334 -5.91 12.15 -3.06
C MET A 334 -7.10 13.02 -3.51
N LEU A 335 -7.96 13.45 -2.58
CA LEU A 335 -9.20 14.18 -2.92
C LEU A 335 -8.96 15.64 -3.32
N ASN A 336 -7.81 16.24 -3.00
CA ASN A 336 -7.41 17.60 -3.39
C ASN A 336 -8.52 18.67 -3.23
N GLY A 337 -9.27 18.61 -2.10
CA GLY A 337 -10.36 19.55 -1.83
C GLY A 337 -11.67 19.19 -2.51
N LEU A 338 -11.83 17.97 -3.04
CA LEU A 338 -13.11 17.46 -3.50
C LEU A 338 -14.12 17.51 -2.33
N ASP A 339 -14.96 18.52 -2.33
CA ASP A 339 -16.10 18.67 -1.43
C ASP A 339 -17.36 18.32 -2.22
N SER A 340 -17.57 17.03 -2.45
CA SER A 340 -18.84 16.60 -3.02
C SER A 340 -19.88 16.61 -1.92
N ARG A 341 -20.67 17.65 -1.90
CA ARG A 341 -21.90 17.64 -1.14
C ARG A 341 -22.78 16.54 -1.70
N TRP A 342 -22.93 15.49 -0.90
CA TRP A 342 -23.90 14.45 -1.19
C TRP A 342 -25.29 15.09 -1.10
N GLU A 343 -25.93 15.32 -2.25
CA GLU A 343 -27.31 15.75 -2.25
C GLU A 343 -28.20 14.60 -1.78
N PRO A 344 -29.03 14.81 -0.75
CA PRO A 344 -29.98 13.80 -0.30
C PRO A 344 -30.86 13.36 -1.47
N VAL A 345 -30.89 12.08 -1.73
CA VAL A 345 -31.68 11.49 -2.81
C VAL A 345 -32.72 10.60 -2.20
N VAL A 346 -33.95 10.67 -2.70
CA VAL A 346 -34.99 9.73 -2.36
C VAL A 346 -34.85 8.50 -3.25
N ALA A 347 -34.29 7.42 -2.70
CA ALA A 347 -34.01 6.19 -3.44
C ALA A 347 -35.23 5.67 -4.21
N GLU A 348 -36.39 5.62 -3.54
CA GLU A 348 -37.66 5.13 -4.10
C GLU A 348 -38.09 5.94 -5.33
N GLN A 349 -37.85 7.26 -5.33
CA GLN A 349 -38.17 8.11 -6.51
C GLN A 349 -37.31 7.74 -7.71
N LEU A 350 -35.99 7.58 -7.51
CA LEU A 350 -35.08 7.21 -8.59
C LEU A 350 -35.38 5.80 -9.11
N LEU A 351 -35.70 4.86 -8.23
CA LEU A 351 -36.08 3.51 -8.61
C LEU A 351 -37.39 3.52 -9.43
N ALA A 352 -38.41 4.26 -8.96
CA ALA A 352 -39.69 4.38 -9.64
C ALA A 352 -39.58 5.02 -11.03
N GLN A 353 -38.75 6.06 -11.20
CA GLN A 353 -38.43 6.68 -12.50
C GLN A 353 -37.82 5.67 -13.46
N ASN A 354 -37.14 4.65 -12.95
CA ASN A 354 -36.56 3.56 -13.71
C ASN A 354 -37.48 2.32 -13.81
N LYS A 355 -38.79 2.49 -13.51
CA LYS A 355 -39.83 1.43 -13.56
C LYS A 355 -39.60 0.28 -12.58
N ILE A 356 -38.85 0.53 -11.51
CA ILE A 356 -38.62 -0.39 -10.41
C ILE A 356 -39.58 -0.01 -9.28
N ASN A 357 -40.36 -0.99 -8.79
CA ASN A 357 -41.35 -0.78 -7.74
C ASN A 357 -41.62 -2.10 -7.02
N GLU A 358 -42.49 -2.12 -6.00
CA GLU A 358 -42.79 -3.32 -5.20
C GLU A 358 -43.34 -4.50 -6.03
N ARG A 359 -44.07 -4.22 -7.15
CA ARG A 359 -44.61 -5.28 -8.03
C ARG A 359 -43.55 -5.78 -9.03
N HIS A 360 -42.59 -4.95 -9.35
CA HIS A 360 -41.49 -5.25 -10.26
C HIS A 360 -40.17 -4.83 -9.58
N PRO A 361 -39.74 -5.55 -8.53
CA PRO A 361 -38.52 -5.21 -7.80
C PRO A 361 -37.27 -5.47 -8.64
N LEU A 362 -36.21 -4.71 -8.35
CA LEU A 362 -34.90 -4.97 -8.89
C LEU A 362 -34.28 -6.17 -8.16
N HIS A 363 -33.96 -7.22 -8.89
CA HIS A 363 -33.20 -8.36 -8.37
C HIS A 363 -31.71 -8.10 -8.56
N LEU A 364 -31.00 -7.97 -7.44
CA LEU A 364 -29.55 -7.76 -7.36
C LEU A 364 -28.86 -9.02 -6.87
N ASN A 365 -27.74 -9.33 -7.49
CA ASN A 365 -26.80 -10.35 -7.06
C ASN A 365 -25.53 -9.67 -6.55
N VAL A 366 -25.19 -9.90 -5.28
CA VAL A 366 -24.01 -9.34 -4.60
C VAL A 366 -23.00 -10.45 -4.34
N LEU A 367 -21.86 -10.41 -5.05
CA LEU A 367 -20.76 -11.36 -4.92
C LEU A 367 -19.72 -10.83 -3.94
N TYR A 368 -19.25 -11.70 -3.05
CA TYR A 368 -18.17 -11.41 -2.10
C TYR A 368 -17.40 -12.67 -1.74
N ASP A 369 -16.20 -12.54 -1.19
CA ASP A 369 -15.41 -13.69 -0.73
C ASP A 369 -15.72 -14.09 0.71
N GLU A 370 -15.37 -15.34 1.03
CA GLU A 370 -15.73 -16.02 2.28
C GLU A 370 -14.93 -15.55 3.51
N MET A 371 -14.07 -14.52 3.40
CA MET A 371 -13.35 -13.99 4.56
C MET A 371 -14.38 -13.43 5.59
N PRO A 372 -14.24 -13.74 6.89
CA PRO A 372 -15.22 -13.36 7.90
C PRO A 372 -15.62 -11.88 7.89
N LEU A 373 -14.64 -10.98 7.76
CA LEU A 373 -14.89 -9.54 7.65
C LEU A 373 -15.77 -9.21 6.44
N HIS A 374 -15.49 -9.81 5.27
CA HIS A 374 -16.23 -9.53 4.04
C HIS A 374 -17.64 -10.10 4.08
N VAL A 375 -17.81 -11.26 4.73
CA VAL A 375 -19.14 -11.85 5.00
C VAL A 375 -19.97 -10.91 5.87
N ASN A 376 -19.43 -10.43 6.98
CA ASN A 376 -20.13 -9.52 7.88
C ASN A 376 -20.52 -8.21 7.19
N ILE A 377 -19.61 -7.60 6.45
CA ILE A 377 -19.87 -6.38 5.68
C ILE A 377 -20.99 -6.62 4.64
N ALA A 378 -20.90 -7.72 3.89
CA ALA A 378 -21.90 -8.07 2.88
C ALA A 378 -23.28 -8.30 3.49
N GLN A 379 -23.37 -9.00 4.62
CA GLN A 379 -24.64 -9.22 5.34
C GLN A 379 -25.28 -7.90 5.79
N ARG A 380 -24.48 -6.95 6.31
CA ARG A 380 -25.01 -5.62 6.68
C ARG A 380 -25.45 -4.82 5.47
N LEU A 381 -24.66 -4.84 4.40
CA LEU A 381 -25.02 -4.19 3.13
C LEU A 381 -26.36 -4.72 2.60
N VAL A 382 -26.49 -6.04 2.50
CA VAL A 382 -27.73 -6.71 2.04
C VAL A 382 -28.88 -6.40 2.98
N GLY A 383 -28.68 -6.46 4.31
CA GLY A 383 -29.70 -6.12 5.30
C GLY A 383 -30.22 -4.69 5.18
N GLN A 384 -29.37 -3.72 4.78
CA GLN A 384 -29.80 -2.34 4.53
C GLN A 384 -30.57 -2.23 3.21
N LEU A 385 -30.08 -2.85 2.14
CA LEU A 385 -30.73 -2.81 0.82
C LEU A 385 -32.10 -3.47 0.81
N THR A 386 -32.28 -4.57 1.56
CA THR A 386 -33.54 -5.30 1.65
C THR A 386 -34.61 -4.62 2.52
N GLN A 387 -34.29 -3.48 3.14
CA GLN A 387 -35.31 -2.65 3.81
C GLN A 387 -36.24 -1.97 2.79
N SER A 388 -35.82 -1.82 1.55
CA SER A 388 -36.66 -1.32 0.46
C SER A 388 -37.42 -2.48 -0.21
N ASP A 389 -38.73 -2.42 -0.25
CA ASP A 389 -39.57 -3.39 -0.96
C ASP A 389 -39.35 -3.39 -2.49
N MET A 390 -38.67 -2.39 -3.01
CA MET A 390 -38.28 -2.28 -4.41
C MET A 390 -37.03 -3.09 -4.78
N LEU A 391 -36.32 -3.68 -3.80
CA LEU A 391 -35.11 -4.47 -4.02
C LEU A 391 -35.30 -5.91 -3.52
N ARG A 392 -34.75 -6.86 -4.26
CA ARG A 392 -34.52 -8.25 -3.83
C ARG A 392 -33.05 -8.55 -4.04
N VAL A 393 -32.34 -8.92 -2.98
CA VAL A 393 -30.88 -9.04 -3.00
C VAL A 393 -30.46 -10.45 -2.64
N ASP A 394 -29.76 -11.10 -3.57
CA ASP A 394 -29.13 -12.39 -3.38
C ASP A 394 -27.65 -12.19 -3.02
N ALA A 395 -27.29 -12.62 -1.83
CA ALA A 395 -25.90 -12.56 -1.35
C ALA A 395 -25.17 -13.86 -1.69
N GLN A 396 -24.10 -13.80 -2.45
CA GLN A 396 -23.38 -14.98 -2.93
C GLN A 396 -21.92 -14.97 -2.44
N PRO A 397 -21.60 -15.71 -1.37
CA PRO A 397 -20.22 -15.96 -0.97
C PRO A 397 -19.55 -16.91 -1.96
N VAL A 398 -18.32 -16.62 -2.29
CA VAL A 398 -17.47 -17.48 -3.15
C VAL A 398 -16.04 -17.45 -2.61
N ASN A 399 -15.24 -18.46 -2.92
CA ASN A 399 -13.81 -18.39 -2.58
C ASN A 399 -13.10 -17.27 -3.38
N TRP A 400 -11.96 -16.82 -2.86
CA TRP A 400 -11.21 -15.71 -3.42
C TRP A 400 -10.85 -15.90 -4.90
N GLN A 401 -10.40 -17.08 -5.30
CA GLN A 401 -10.03 -17.39 -6.68
C GLN A 401 -11.23 -17.25 -7.64
N THR A 402 -12.39 -17.74 -7.21
CA THR A 402 -13.63 -17.61 -7.95
C THR A 402 -14.07 -16.15 -8.07
N LEU A 403 -13.98 -15.38 -6.98
CA LEU A 403 -14.30 -13.95 -7.00
C LEU A 403 -13.46 -13.21 -8.04
N GLN A 404 -12.13 -13.43 -8.02
CA GLN A 404 -11.21 -12.81 -8.97
C GLN A 404 -11.49 -13.26 -10.42
N ALA A 405 -11.75 -14.53 -10.64
CA ALA A 405 -12.07 -15.04 -11.98
C ALA A 405 -13.36 -14.43 -12.54
N LYS A 406 -14.40 -14.31 -11.71
CA LYS A 406 -15.67 -13.68 -12.08
C LYS A 406 -15.49 -12.18 -12.38
N ARG A 407 -14.76 -11.46 -11.50
CA ARG A 407 -14.44 -10.05 -11.72
C ARG A 407 -13.68 -9.85 -13.03
N GLN A 408 -12.68 -10.68 -13.29
CA GLN A 408 -11.86 -10.62 -14.52
C GLN A 408 -12.66 -10.83 -15.80
N LYS A 409 -13.68 -11.69 -15.75
CA LYS A 409 -14.55 -12.01 -16.89
C LYS A 409 -15.73 -11.04 -17.05
N GLY A 410 -15.99 -10.17 -16.07
CA GLY A 410 -17.22 -9.38 -16.01
C GLY A 410 -18.47 -10.21 -15.70
N ASP A 411 -18.31 -11.39 -15.07
CA ASP A 411 -19.41 -12.30 -14.70
C ASP A 411 -19.91 -11.95 -13.28
N PHE A 412 -20.46 -10.77 -13.13
CA PHE A 412 -21.05 -10.28 -11.89
C PHE A 412 -22.03 -9.14 -12.18
N GLN A 413 -22.84 -8.78 -11.19
CA GLN A 413 -23.71 -7.62 -11.22
C GLN A 413 -23.20 -6.55 -10.24
N VAL A 414 -23.06 -6.93 -8.97
CA VAL A 414 -22.40 -6.18 -7.90
C VAL A 414 -21.37 -7.10 -7.26
N ILE A 415 -20.12 -6.66 -7.16
CA ILE A 415 -19.03 -7.48 -6.64
C ILE A 415 -18.19 -6.71 -5.62
N ARG A 416 -17.84 -7.39 -4.52
CA ARG A 416 -16.87 -6.87 -3.57
C ARG A 416 -15.52 -6.70 -4.24
N SER A 417 -14.92 -5.55 -4.02
CA SER A 417 -13.61 -5.20 -4.55
C SER A 417 -12.81 -4.35 -3.56
N GLY A 418 -11.58 -4.09 -3.90
CA GLY A 418 -10.69 -3.18 -3.21
C GLY A 418 -9.54 -2.80 -4.12
N TRP A 419 -8.93 -1.67 -3.85
CA TRP A 419 -7.76 -1.20 -4.58
C TRP A 419 -6.79 -0.52 -3.63
N CYS A 420 -5.52 -0.87 -3.74
CA CYS A 420 -4.41 -0.23 -3.06
C CYS A 420 -3.49 0.41 -4.09
N ALA A 421 -3.11 1.66 -3.88
CA ALA A 421 -2.15 2.34 -4.72
C ALA A 421 -0.73 2.14 -4.20
N ASP A 422 0.20 1.90 -5.11
CA ASP A 422 1.64 1.77 -4.80
C ASP A 422 2.33 3.14 -4.64
N PHE A 423 1.64 4.24 -4.95
CA PHE A 423 2.13 5.61 -4.85
C PHE A 423 1.01 6.60 -4.56
N ASN A 424 1.31 7.68 -3.85
CA ASN A 424 0.33 8.66 -3.41
C ASN A 424 -0.02 9.66 -4.53
N HIS A 425 -0.82 9.22 -5.50
CA HIS A 425 -1.27 10.07 -6.59
C HIS A 425 -2.66 9.65 -7.11
N PRO A 426 -3.60 10.59 -7.43
CA PRO A 426 -4.96 10.28 -7.87
C PRO A 426 -5.04 9.32 -9.07
N MET A 427 -4.10 9.41 -10.00
CA MET A 427 -4.08 8.57 -11.21
C MET A 427 -4.00 7.07 -10.92
N ALA A 428 -3.49 6.67 -9.74
CA ALA A 428 -3.50 5.27 -9.30
C ALA A 428 -4.92 4.70 -9.13
N PHE A 429 -5.92 5.56 -8.86
CA PHE A 429 -7.33 5.21 -8.75
C PHE A 429 -8.13 5.59 -10.01
N LEU A 430 -7.89 6.77 -10.56
CA LEU A 430 -8.60 7.26 -11.74
C LEU A 430 -8.41 6.35 -12.95
N GLY A 431 -7.24 5.70 -13.06
CA GLY A 431 -6.95 4.75 -14.12
C GLY A 431 -7.85 3.52 -14.15
N LEU A 432 -8.54 3.19 -13.06
CA LEU A 432 -9.46 2.06 -12.99
C LEU A 432 -10.72 2.25 -13.87
N PHE A 433 -11.07 3.49 -14.19
CA PHE A 433 -12.22 3.83 -15.03
C PHE A 433 -11.83 4.29 -16.45
N TYR A 434 -10.54 4.35 -16.76
CA TYR A 434 -10.10 4.62 -18.12
C TYR A 434 -10.43 3.42 -19.02
N SER A 435 -11.14 3.63 -20.14
CA SER A 435 -11.68 2.52 -20.96
C SER A 435 -10.61 1.59 -21.52
N LYS A 436 -9.39 2.12 -21.77
CA LYS A 436 -8.24 1.35 -22.28
C LYS A 436 -7.37 0.74 -21.16
N SER A 437 -7.75 0.93 -19.90
CA SER A 437 -7.01 0.34 -18.79
C SER A 437 -7.27 -1.17 -18.68
N PRO A 438 -6.23 -1.99 -18.50
CA PRO A 438 -6.40 -3.40 -18.22
C PRO A 438 -7.09 -3.66 -16.87
N ASP A 439 -7.15 -2.67 -15.99
CA ASP A 439 -7.75 -2.76 -14.66
C ASP A 439 -9.20 -2.27 -14.60
N ASN A 440 -9.71 -1.70 -15.70
CA ASN A 440 -11.13 -1.43 -15.87
C ASN A 440 -11.89 -2.76 -16.05
N LYS A 441 -12.54 -3.23 -14.97
CA LYS A 441 -13.28 -4.50 -14.95
C LYS A 441 -14.79 -4.30 -14.89
N ASN A 442 -15.23 -3.08 -14.61
CA ASN A 442 -16.66 -2.77 -14.51
C ASN A 442 -17.30 -2.38 -15.85
N GLY A 443 -16.51 -2.29 -16.93
CA GLY A 443 -17.00 -1.97 -18.28
C GLY A 443 -17.32 -0.50 -18.51
N TYR A 444 -16.83 0.42 -17.66
CA TYR A 444 -17.01 1.85 -17.88
C TYR A 444 -16.32 2.30 -19.18
N ALA A 445 -17.07 2.96 -20.05
CA ALA A 445 -16.58 3.53 -21.29
C ALA A 445 -17.25 4.89 -21.53
N ASN A 446 -16.49 5.96 -21.37
CA ASN A 446 -16.97 7.32 -21.53
C ASN A 446 -15.90 8.14 -22.25
N ALA A 447 -16.23 8.64 -23.45
CA ALA A 447 -15.29 9.36 -24.30
C ALA A 447 -14.75 10.65 -23.65
N GLU A 448 -15.57 11.36 -22.89
CA GLU A 448 -15.16 12.58 -22.18
C GLU A 448 -14.20 12.25 -21.03
N TYR A 449 -14.47 11.18 -20.26
CA TYR A 449 -13.57 10.68 -19.22
C TYR A 449 -12.21 10.32 -19.81
N ASP A 450 -12.23 9.54 -20.89
CA ASP A 450 -11.00 9.10 -21.58
C ASP A 450 -10.19 10.29 -22.10
N GLN A 451 -10.87 11.30 -22.69
CA GLN A 451 -10.21 12.51 -23.19
C GLN A 451 -9.56 13.30 -22.05
N LEU A 452 -10.27 13.53 -20.95
CA LEU A 452 -9.73 14.21 -19.76
C LEU A 452 -8.54 13.43 -19.18
N PHE A 453 -8.64 12.10 -19.09
CA PHE A 453 -7.56 11.24 -18.60
C PHE A 453 -6.30 11.36 -19.48
N GLU A 454 -6.45 11.27 -20.80
CA GLU A 454 -5.35 11.42 -21.75
C GLU A 454 -4.76 12.85 -21.75
N GLN A 455 -5.61 13.86 -21.55
CA GLN A 455 -5.16 15.26 -21.39
C GLN A 455 -4.30 15.41 -20.15
N ALA A 456 -4.70 14.84 -19.01
CA ALA A 456 -3.93 14.88 -17.77
C ALA A 456 -2.54 14.28 -17.93
N LEU A 457 -2.41 13.15 -18.66
CA LEU A 457 -1.12 12.50 -18.90
C LEU A 457 -0.14 13.39 -19.69
N LYS A 458 -0.63 14.20 -20.60
CA LYS A 458 0.19 15.03 -21.50
C LYS A 458 0.47 16.44 -20.98
N ASN A 459 -0.34 16.92 -20.05
CA ASN A 459 -0.23 18.28 -19.53
C ASN A 459 1.02 18.43 -18.64
N LEU A 460 1.82 19.46 -18.88
CA LEU A 460 3.02 19.77 -18.08
C LEU A 460 2.72 20.68 -16.89
N ASN A 461 1.59 21.38 -16.90
CA ASN A 461 1.19 22.27 -15.82
C ASN A 461 0.50 21.47 -14.71
N GLU A 462 1.12 21.40 -13.53
CA GLU A 462 0.64 20.64 -12.36
C GLU A 462 -0.73 21.15 -11.87
N LYS A 463 -0.94 22.47 -11.85
CA LYS A 463 -2.22 23.04 -11.42
C LYS A 463 -3.36 22.63 -12.35
N GLU A 464 -3.14 22.71 -13.66
CA GLU A 464 -4.14 22.29 -14.64
C GLU A 464 -4.41 20.78 -14.57
N ARG A 465 -3.37 19.96 -14.32
CA ARG A 465 -3.56 18.53 -14.08
C ARG A 465 -4.44 18.28 -12.85
N SER A 466 -4.19 19.00 -11.75
CA SER A 466 -4.98 18.86 -10.52
C SER A 466 -6.46 19.19 -10.75
N GLU A 467 -6.76 20.20 -11.57
CA GLU A 467 -8.14 20.52 -11.96
C GLU A 467 -8.78 19.42 -12.80
N ILE A 468 -8.00 18.75 -13.67
CA ILE A 468 -8.49 17.61 -14.45
C ILE A 468 -8.74 16.40 -13.54
N TYR A 469 -7.85 16.10 -12.58
CA TYR A 469 -8.05 15.02 -11.61
C TYR A 469 -9.31 15.22 -10.78
N LEU A 470 -9.59 16.46 -10.39
CA LEU A 470 -10.84 16.82 -9.70
C LEU A 470 -12.06 16.48 -10.54
N LYS A 471 -12.10 16.92 -11.82
CA LYS A 471 -13.20 16.63 -12.75
C LYS A 471 -13.42 15.13 -12.96
N LEU A 472 -12.34 14.35 -13.09
CA LEU A 472 -12.43 12.90 -13.20
C LEU A 472 -12.99 12.26 -11.92
N SER A 473 -12.59 12.75 -10.75
CA SER A 473 -13.09 12.28 -9.45
C SER A 473 -14.57 12.62 -9.26
N GLU A 474 -14.98 13.83 -9.64
CA GLU A 474 -16.39 14.27 -9.64
C GLU A 474 -17.25 13.37 -10.52
N LYS A 475 -16.76 12.99 -11.71
CA LYS A 475 -17.48 12.12 -12.63
C LYS A 475 -17.70 10.71 -12.02
N ILE A 476 -16.69 10.14 -11.38
CA ILE A 476 -16.83 8.86 -10.64
C ILE A 476 -17.93 8.96 -9.59
N GLN A 477 -17.95 10.06 -8.84
CA GLN A 477 -18.90 10.29 -7.76
C GLN A 477 -20.33 10.54 -8.29
N GLN A 478 -20.48 11.41 -9.29
CA GLN A 478 -21.77 11.76 -9.87
C GLN A 478 -22.47 10.58 -10.55
N GLU A 479 -21.69 9.74 -11.23
CA GLU A 479 -22.20 8.55 -11.92
C GLU A 479 -22.29 7.31 -11.03
N ASN A 480 -21.83 7.39 -9.75
CA ASN A 480 -21.76 6.27 -8.82
C ASN A 480 -21.16 5.03 -9.47
N LEU A 481 -19.93 5.17 -10.02
CA LEU A 481 -19.26 4.09 -10.74
C LEU A 481 -18.83 2.94 -9.82
N ALA A 482 -18.74 3.20 -8.52
CA ALA A 482 -18.53 2.23 -7.45
C ALA A 482 -19.35 2.64 -6.22
N LEU A 483 -19.48 1.72 -5.26
CA LEU A 483 -20.02 1.97 -3.92
C LEU A 483 -18.88 1.87 -2.91
N PRO A 484 -18.20 2.99 -2.60
CA PRO A 484 -17.13 3.00 -1.59
C PRO A 484 -17.69 2.82 -0.20
N LEU A 485 -16.96 2.11 0.66
CA LEU A 485 -17.33 1.94 2.06
C LEU A 485 -16.29 2.54 3.01
N PHE A 486 -15.01 2.24 2.83
CA PHE A 486 -13.97 2.76 3.72
C PHE A 486 -12.57 2.73 3.10
N GLN A 487 -11.70 3.52 3.71
CA GLN A 487 -10.26 3.48 3.52
C GLN A 487 -9.65 2.66 4.67
N TYR A 488 -8.75 1.73 4.34
CA TYR A 488 -8.03 0.94 5.33
C TYR A 488 -7.05 1.80 6.14
N THR A 489 -6.72 1.30 7.33
CA THR A 489 -5.70 1.90 8.19
C THR A 489 -4.72 0.85 8.68
N THR A 490 -3.51 1.30 9.01
CA THR A 490 -2.49 0.49 9.69
C THR A 490 -2.43 0.91 11.15
N PRO A 491 -2.54 -0.02 12.11
CA PRO A 491 -2.35 0.27 13.52
C PRO A 491 -0.85 0.49 13.81
N VAL A 492 -0.51 1.64 14.37
CA VAL A 492 0.87 2.05 14.66
C VAL A 492 0.97 2.51 16.10
N TYR A 493 1.95 1.99 16.83
CA TYR A 493 2.36 2.53 18.10
C TYR A 493 3.56 3.47 17.93
N VAL A 494 3.50 4.63 18.56
CA VAL A 494 4.62 5.56 18.69
C VAL A 494 4.70 5.98 20.14
N SER A 495 5.84 5.74 20.77
CA SER A 495 6.08 6.17 22.16
C SER A 495 5.84 7.68 22.32
N PRO A 496 5.20 8.13 23.42
CA PRO A 496 4.97 9.55 23.68
C PRO A 496 6.25 10.39 23.76
N THR A 497 7.40 9.76 23.91
CA THR A 497 8.71 10.42 23.94
C THR A 497 9.30 10.64 22.55
N ILE A 498 8.74 10.00 21.52
CA ILE A 498 9.22 10.09 20.14
C ILE A 498 8.45 11.18 19.39
N MET A 499 9.21 12.03 18.75
CA MET A 499 8.75 13.12 17.90
C MET A 499 9.13 12.86 16.44
N GLY A 500 8.47 13.54 15.49
CA GLY A 500 8.74 13.42 14.06
C GLY A 500 7.85 12.41 13.33
N ALA A 501 7.30 11.42 14.01
CA ALA A 501 6.32 10.52 13.43
C ALA A 501 5.00 11.27 13.15
N LYS A 502 4.63 11.38 11.89
CA LYS A 502 3.39 12.01 11.48
C LYS A 502 2.48 11.01 10.79
N LYS A 503 1.18 11.12 11.06
CA LYS A 503 0.16 10.36 10.36
C LYS A 503 0.17 10.74 8.88
N ASN A 504 0.55 9.81 8.03
CA ASN A 504 0.63 10.04 6.60
C ASN A 504 -0.02 8.88 5.80
N PRO A 505 -0.47 9.14 4.57
CA PRO A 505 -1.24 8.17 3.79
C PRO A 505 -0.40 7.02 3.21
N VAL A 506 0.92 7.16 3.17
CA VAL A 506 1.82 6.13 2.64
C VAL A 506 2.30 5.15 3.72
N GLY A 507 1.98 5.41 4.99
CA GLY A 507 2.31 4.55 6.12
C GLY A 507 3.79 4.48 6.47
N VAL A 508 4.62 5.37 5.89
CA VAL A 508 6.08 5.33 6.05
C VAL A 508 6.50 6.16 7.26
N ILE A 509 7.33 5.57 8.12
CA ILE A 509 8.00 6.23 9.23
C ILE A 509 9.49 5.93 9.14
N TYR A 510 10.28 6.89 8.65
CA TYR A 510 11.73 6.77 8.59
C TYR A 510 12.35 7.06 9.95
N SER A 511 13.27 6.21 10.40
CA SER A 511 14.01 6.45 11.65
C SER A 511 14.84 7.73 11.61
N LYS A 512 15.31 8.14 10.42
CA LYS A 512 16.07 9.38 10.20
C LYS A 512 15.30 10.66 10.53
N ASP A 513 13.95 10.61 10.46
CA ASP A 513 13.07 11.76 10.67
C ASP A 513 12.54 11.83 12.12
N LEU A 514 12.97 10.90 12.97
CA LEU A 514 12.55 10.82 14.36
C LEU A 514 13.60 11.38 15.32
N TRP A 515 13.11 11.95 16.43
CA TRP A 515 13.95 12.38 17.54
C TRP A 515 13.24 12.20 18.88
N ARG A 516 13.99 12.15 19.96
CA ARG A 516 13.44 12.01 21.31
C ARG A 516 13.21 13.38 21.93
N LYS A 517 12.03 13.58 22.53
CA LYS A 517 11.70 14.79 23.28
C LYS A 517 12.69 14.97 24.43
N ILE A 518 13.22 16.18 24.58
CA ILE A 518 14.03 16.55 25.74
C ILE A 518 13.05 16.84 26.88
N GLU A 519 13.08 16.01 27.91
CA GLU A 519 12.40 16.36 29.18
C GLU A 519 13.13 17.56 29.79
N SER A 520 12.42 18.67 29.94
CA SER A 520 12.90 19.91 30.57
C SER A 520 13.00 19.73 32.08
#